data_e77e1bcc8249025e4e510b327e93442d
#
_entry.id   e77e1bcc8249025e4e510b327e93442d
#
_cell.length_a   1.000
_cell.length_b   1.000
_cell.length_c   1.000
_cell.angle_alpha   90.00
_cell.angle_beta   90.00
_cell.angle_gamma   90.00
#
_symmetry.space_group_name_H-M   'P 1'
#
loop_
_entity.id
_entity.type
_entity.pdbx_description
1 polymer ?
#
loop_
_entity_poly.entity_id
_entity_poly.type
_entity_poly.pdbx_seq_one_letter_code
_entity_poly.pdbx_strand_id
1 'polypeptide(L)'
;MRIIILFLLLSTNIYSQDLTFQQIKKWNDYDYFAKSIFDNYWNVSESSRFFIKATHSELGEIFYYKEDTPYNVANTFEVRLQSREMMMNIRKEILAECGFIRRFKIDENIYSFYDCEERQYFGLIGIGIISDKSGNKIYSILNKKSFIN
;
A
#
# COMPACT_ATOMS: atom_id res chain seq x y z
N MET A 1 -54.01 22.66 0.90
CA MET A 1 -52.64 22.98 1.32
C MET A 1 -51.84 21.66 1.21
N ARG A 2 -51.07 21.48 0.09
CA ARG A 2 -50.29 20.28 -0.18
C ARG A 2 -48.89 20.52 0.30
N ILE A 3 -48.47 19.78 1.33
CA ILE A 3 -47.10 19.82 1.84
C ILE A 3 -46.28 18.95 0.89
N ILE A 4 -45.40 19.56 0.10
CA ILE A 4 -44.41 18.88 -0.69
C ILE A 4 -43.22 18.64 0.23
N ILE A 5 -43.07 17.39 0.69
CA ILE A 5 -41.86 16.94 1.41
C ILE A 5 -40.78 16.74 0.36
N LEU A 6 -39.88 17.71 0.26
CA LEU A 6 -38.67 17.62 -0.56
C LEU A 6 -37.68 16.72 0.16
N PHE A 7 -37.67 15.43 -0.19
CA PHE A 7 -36.57 14.54 0.20
C PHE A 7 -35.30 15.00 -0.53
N LEU A 8 -34.50 15.80 0.16
CA LEU A 8 -33.10 16.01 -0.19
C LEU A 8 -32.38 14.67 0.02
N LEU A 9 -32.28 13.88 -1.05
CA LEU A 9 -31.32 12.82 -1.18
C LEU A 9 -29.94 13.46 -1.12
N LEU A 10 -29.38 13.61 0.08
CA LEU A 10 -27.97 13.77 0.29
C LEU A 10 -27.32 12.47 -0.24
N SER A 11 -27.03 12.45 -1.52
CA SER A 11 -26.06 11.51 -2.06
C SER A 11 -24.74 11.84 -1.38
N THR A 12 -24.47 11.20 -0.26
CA THR A 12 -23.13 11.07 0.25
C THR A 12 -22.38 10.34 -0.86
N ASN A 13 -21.65 11.09 -1.68
CA ASN A 13 -20.58 10.55 -2.48
C ASN A 13 -19.60 9.93 -1.46
N ILE A 14 -19.82 8.67 -1.16
CA ILE A 14 -18.80 7.85 -0.55
C ILE A 14 -17.73 7.76 -1.64
N TYR A 15 -16.81 8.71 -1.61
CA TYR A 15 -15.57 8.57 -2.36
C TYR A 15 -14.91 7.33 -1.77
N SER A 16 -15.09 6.19 -2.43
CA SER A 16 -14.21 5.07 -2.25
C SER A 16 -12.81 5.62 -2.55
N GLN A 17 -12.02 5.77 -1.51
CA GLN A 17 -10.65 6.25 -1.64
C GLN A 17 -9.83 5.08 -2.18
N ASP A 18 -9.79 4.94 -3.51
CA ASP A 18 -8.98 3.94 -4.17
C ASP A 18 -7.50 4.29 -3.96
N LEU A 19 -6.77 3.39 -3.34
CA LEU A 19 -5.33 3.50 -3.26
C LEU A 19 -4.74 3.25 -4.66
N THR A 20 -3.91 4.17 -5.13
CA THR A 20 -3.25 4.11 -6.44
C THR A 20 -1.76 3.83 -6.31
N PHE A 21 -1.13 3.34 -7.36
CA PHE A 21 0.32 3.18 -7.41
C PHE A 21 1.06 4.51 -7.28
N GLN A 22 0.51 5.59 -7.85
CA GLN A 22 1.10 6.93 -7.74
C GLN A 22 1.14 7.45 -6.29
N GLN A 23 0.16 7.11 -5.47
CA GLN A 23 0.20 7.41 -4.04
C GLN A 23 1.25 6.56 -3.33
N ILE A 24 1.27 5.26 -3.60
CA ILE A 24 2.24 4.31 -3.01
C ILE A 24 3.68 4.73 -3.32
N LYS A 25 3.97 5.15 -4.54
CA LYS A 25 5.30 5.64 -4.95
C LYS A 25 5.82 6.77 -4.06
N LYS A 26 4.95 7.68 -3.67
CA LYS A 26 5.31 8.83 -2.82
C LYS A 26 5.59 8.47 -1.37
N TRP A 27 5.22 7.29 -0.92
CA TRP A 27 5.44 6.84 0.46
C TRP A 27 6.91 6.55 0.79
N ASN A 28 7.78 6.62 -0.19
CA ASN A 28 9.22 6.66 0.06
C ASN A 28 9.65 7.91 0.86
N ASP A 29 8.91 9.00 0.74
CA ASP A 29 9.03 10.18 1.57
C ASP A 29 8.17 9.99 2.84
N TYR A 30 8.83 10.05 4.01
CA TYR A 30 8.17 9.85 5.29
C TYR A 30 7.12 10.91 5.59
N ASP A 31 7.39 12.16 5.28
CA ASP A 31 6.44 13.26 5.56
C ASP A 31 5.19 13.14 4.70
N TYR A 32 5.38 12.73 3.45
CA TYR A 32 4.26 12.44 2.56
C TYR A 32 3.47 11.21 3.04
N PHE A 33 4.16 10.15 3.47
CA PHE A 33 3.51 8.96 4.04
C PHE A 33 2.69 9.33 5.28
N ALA A 34 3.28 10.04 6.25
CA ALA A 34 2.62 10.44 7.49
C ALA A 34 1.38 11.30 7.21
N LYS A 35 1.48 12.25 6.27
CA LYS A 35 0.34 13.05 5.81
C LYS A 35 -0.72 12.19 5.16
N SER A 36 -0.35 11.27 4.29
CA SER A 36 -1.27 10.36 3.60
C SER A 36 -2.05 9.48 4.56
N ILE A 37 -1.41 8.97 5.62
CA ILE A 37 -2.06 8.20 6.68
C ILE A 37 -3.14 9.02 7.38
N PHE A 38 -2.84 10.27 7.71
CA PHE A 38 -3.78 11.17 8.38
C PHE A 38 -4.93 11.57 7.44
N ASP A 39 -4.63 12.03 6.24
CA ASP A 39 -5.62 12.54 5.29
C ASP A 39 -6.61 11.45 4.80
N ASN A 40 -6.17 10.20 4.80
CA ASN A 40 -6.96 9.05 4.34
C ASN A 40 -7.54 8.20 5.48
N TYR A 41 -7.60 8.75 6.69
CA TYR A 41 -8.27 8.13 7.85
C TYR A 41 -7.72 6.74 8.23
N TRP A 42 -6.44 6.49 8.01
CA TRP A 42 -5.80 5.30 8.51
C TRP A 42 -5.68 5.34 10.04
N ASN A 43 -6.04 4.27 10.68
CA ASN A 43 -5.86 4.12 12.12
C ASN A 43 -4.47 3.59 12.43
N VAL A 44 -3.63 4.40 13.07
CA VAL A 44 -2.30 3.97 13.52
C VAL A 44 -2.46 3.08 14.74
N SER A 45 -2.26 1.77 14.56
CA SER A 45 -2.38 0.77 15.63
C SER A 45 -1.08 0.57 16.40
N GLU A 46 0.06 0.86 15.78
CA GLU A 46 1.38 0.77 16.39
C GLU A 46 2.30 1.84 15.80
N SER A 47 3.04 2.52 16.65
CA SER A 47 4.06 3.48 16.24
C SER A 47 5.25 3.46 17.20
N SER A 48 6.45 3.33 16.63
CA SER A 48 7.72 3.41 17.32
C SER A 48 8.69 4.31 16.57
N ARG A 49 9.91 4.47 17.10
CA ARG A 49 10.98 5.18 16.38
C ARG A 49 11.26 4.60 14.99
N PHE A 50 11.11 3.28 14.84
CA PHE A 50 11.53 2.54 13.62
C PHE A 50 10.39 2.01 12.77
N PHE A 51 9.16 2.04 13.27
CA PHE A 51 8.07 1.29 12.67
C PHE A 51 6.71 1.97 12.88
N ILE A 52 5.86 1.90 11.86
CA ILE A 52 4.45 2.28 11.94
C ILE A 52 3.61 1.14 11.36
N LYS A 53 2.60 0.73 12.11
CA LYS A 53 1.51 -0.10 11.59
C LYS A 53 0.24 0.74 11.55
N ALA A 54 -0.39 0.78 10.39
CA ALA A 54 -1.68 1.44 10.21
C ALA A 54 -2.68 0.49 9.56
N THR A 55 -3.94 0.64 9.93
CA THR A 55 -5.06 -0.16 9.42
C THR A 55 -6.16 0.74 8.88
N HIS A 56 -6.81 0.29 7.83
CA HIS A 56 -7.98 0.94 7.26
C HIS A 56 -9.06 -0.11 7.01
N SER A 57 -10.32 0.18 7.37
CA SER A 57 -11.42 -0.78 7.33
C SER A 57 -11.69 -1.37 5.93
N GLU A 58 -11.45 -0.59 4.88
CA GLU A 58 -11.73 -0.98 3.50
C GLU A 58 -10.47 -1.28 2.68
N LEU A 59 -9.36 -0.59 2.98
CA LEU A 59 -8.14 -0.71 2.18
C LEU A 59 -7.25 -1.86 2.66
N GLY A 60 -7.11 -2.06 3.98
CA GLY A 60 -6.30 -3.11 4.56
C GLY A 60 -5.29 -2.64 5.59
N GLU A 61 -4.04 -3.07 5.49
CA GLU A 61 -2.97 -2.77 6.47
C GLU A 61 -1.72 -2.24 5.78
N ILE A 62 -1.01 -1.35 6.46
CA ILE A 62 0.32 -0.87 6.07
C ILE A 62 1.30 -1.15 7.19
N PHE A 63 2.46 -1.66 6.81
CA PHE A 63 3.64 -1.84 7.64
C PHE A 63 4.75 -0.96 7.07
N TYR A 64 5.13 0.09 7.77
CA TYR A 64 6.12 1.06 7.32
C TYR A 64 7.33 1.04 8.22
N TYR A 65 8.51 0.82 7.66
CA TYR A 65 9.80 0.79 8.37
C TYR A 65 10.57 2.07 8.06
N LYS A 66 10.89 2.82 9.10
CA LYS A 66 11.63 4.09 9.00
C LYS A 66 13.13 3.86 8.76
N GLU A 67 13.81 4.84 8.16
CA GLU A 67 15.22 4.75 7.77
C GLU A 67 16.21 4.38 8.89
N ASP A 68 15.97 4.84 10.11
CA ASP A 68 16.85 4.65 11.26
C ASP A 68 16.78 3.26 11.90
N THR A 69 16.38 2.25 11.15
CA THR A 69 16.40 0.89 11.70
C THR A 69 17.84 0.35 11.74
N PRO A 70 18.23 -0.36 12.83
CA PRO A 70 19.56 -0.96 12.93
C PRO A 70 19.88 -1.98 11.83
N TYR A 71 18.91 -2.31 10.99
CA TYR A 71 19.01 -3.29 9.92
C TYR A 71 19.18 -2.69 8.52
N ASN A 72 19.43 -1.38 8.39
CA ASN A 72 19.56 -0.68 7.10
C ASN A 72 18.38 -0.93 6.13
N VAL A 73 17.21 -1.22 6.63
CA VAL A 73 16.00 -1.40 5.83
C VAL A 73 15.37 -0.03 5.65
N ALA A 74 16.09 0.82 4.96
CA ALA A 74 15.67 2.19 4.74
C ALA A 74 14.34 2.24 4.00
N ASN A 75 13.35 2.93 4.58
CA ASN A 75 12.04 3.25 4.00
C ASN A 75 11.43 2.10 3.20
N THR A 76 11.35 0.93 3.78
CA THR A 76 10.59 -0.17 3.21
C THR A 76 9.19 -0.18 3.79
N PHE A 77 8.23 -0.50 2.98
CA PHE A 77 6.87 -0.72 3.43
C PHE A 77 6.26 -1.95 2.78
N GLU A 78 5.27 -2.50 3.45
CA GLU A 78 4.37 -3.51 2.90
C GLU A 78 2.93 -2.99 3.04
N VAL A 79 2.18 -3.05 1.95
CA VAL A 79 0.74 -2.79 1.93
C VAL A 79 0.02 -4.11 1.71
N ARG A 80 -0.88 -4.45 2.59
CA ARG A 80 -1.73 -5.64 2.51
C ARG A 80 -3.14 -5.23 2.19
N LEU A 81 -3.57 -5.51 0.96
CA LEU A 81 -4.89 -5.18 0.46
C LEU A 81 -5.83 -6.37 0.57
N GLN A 82 -7.06 -6.12 0.96
CA GLN A 82 -8.13 -7.13 0.95
C GLN A 82 -8.84 -7.21 -0.41
N SER A 83 -8.91 -6.08 -1.12
CA SER A 83 -9.59 -5.98 -2.40
C SER A 83 -8.71 -6.49 -3.55
N ARG A 84 -9.22 -7.54 -4.24
CA ARG A 84 -8.61 -8.02 -5.48
C ARG A 84 -8.67 -6.97 -6.60
N GLU A 85 -9.77 -6.26 -6.70
CA GLU A 85 -9.98 -5.23 -7.73
C GLU A 85 -8.96 -4.10 -7.59
N MET A 86 -8.81 -3.56 -6.38
CA MET A 86 -7.80 -2.55 -6.08
C MET A 86 -6.40 -3.03 -6.42
N MET A 87 -6.06 -4.27 -6.03
CA MET A 87 -4.77 -4.86 -6.38
C MET A 87 -4.56 -4.97 -7.89
N MET A 88 -5.59 -5.34 -8.64
CA MET A 88 -5.49 -5.44 -10.10
C MET A 88 -5.30 -4.08 -10.76
N ASN A 89 -5.93 -3.03 -10.24
CA ASN A 89 -5.74 -1.65 -10.72
C ASN A 89 -4.31 -1.17 -10.45
N ILE A 90 -3.82 -1.32 -9.23
CA ILE A 90 -2.43 -0.96 -8.88
C ILE A 90 -1.43 -1.77 -9.72
N ARG A 91 -1.65 -3.08 -9.88
CA ARG A 91 -0.80 -3.91 -10.72
C ARG A 91 -0.75 -3.44 -12.16
N LYS A 92 -1.88 -3.00 -12.72
CA LYS A 92 -1.95 -2.45 -14.08
C LYS A 92 -1.10 -1.19 -14.22
N GLU A 93 -1.13 -0.30 -13.24
CA GLU A 93 -0.28 0.90 -13.21
C GLU A 93 1.21 0.51 -13.12
N ILE A 94 1.57 -0.43 -12.23
CA ILE A 94 2.95 -0.93 -12.11
C ILE A 94 3.44 -1.52 -13.44
N LEU A 95 2.64 -2.35 -14.11
CA LEU A 95 3.02 -2.96 -15.39
C LEU A 95 3.16 -1.94 -16.53
N ALA A 96 2.47 -0.79 -16.43
CA ALA A 96 2.59 0.28 -17.43
C ALA A 96 3.88 1.11 -17.26
N GLU A 97 4.42 1.20 -16.04
CA GLU A 97 5.54 2.09 -15.72
C GLU A 97 6.85 1.35 -15.41
N CYS A 98 6.77 0.08 -14.99
CA CYS A 98 7.90 -0.63 -14.41
C CYS A 98 8.24 -1.90 -15.19
N GLY A 99 9.52 -2.19 -15.34
CA GLY A 99 10.01 -3.41 -15.97
C GLY A 99 10.03 -4.59 -15.00
N PHE A 100 9.55 -5.76 -15.46
CA PHE A 100 9.66 -6.99 -14.67
C PHE A 100 11.14 -7.41 -14.55
N ILE A 101 11.55 -7.78 -13.34
CA ILE A 101 12.91 -8.28 -13.07
C ILE A 101 12.90 -9.79 -12.90
N ARG A 102 12.27 -10.26 -11.83
CA ARG A 102 12.24 -11.69 -11.48
C ARG A 102 11.18 -12.00 -10.43
N ARG A 103 10.92 -13.29 -10.25
CA ARG A 103 10.20 -13.78 -9.06
C ARG A 103 11.20 -14.13 -7.98
N PHE A 104 10.81 -13.85 -6.74
CA PHE A 104 11.63 -14.13 -5.57
C PHE A 104 10.74 -14.65 -4.42
N LYS A 105 11.21 -15.66 -3.72
CA LYS A 105 10.53 -16.20 -2.54
C LYS A 105 11.00 -15.44 -1.30
N ILE A 106 10.06 -14.86 -0.56
CA ILE A 106 10.29 -14.25 0.74
C ILE A 106 9.45 -15.04 1.73
N ASP A 107 10.12 -15.68 2.69
CA ASP A 107 9.50 -16.68 3.57
C ASP A 107 8.78 -17.76 2.74
N GLU A 108 7.49 -17.96 2.96
CA GLU A 108 6.67 -18.93 2.23
C GLU A 108 6.01 -18.33 0.97
N ASN A 109 6.13 -17.01 0.73
CA ASN A 109 5.39 -16.29 -0.28
C ASN A 109 6.23 -15.97 -1.51
N ILE A 110 5.63 -16.03 -2.69
CA ILE A 110 6.28 -15.70 -3.96
C ILE A 110 5.85 -14.30 -4.39
N TYR A 111 6.85 -13.45 -4.63
CA TYR A 111 6.66 -12.08 -5.14
C TYR A 111 7.22 -11.95 -6.55
N SER A 112 6.49 -11.23 -7.40
CA SER A 112 7.01 -10.74 -8.68
C SER A 112 7.57 -9.33 -8.46
N PHE A 113 8.84 -9.13 -8.77
CA PHE A 113 9.52 -7.86 -8.57
C PHE A 113 9.66 -7.09 -9.88
N TYR A 114 9.49 -5.79 -9.76
CA TYR A 114 9.53 -4.82 -10.83
C TYR A 114 10.48 -3.67 -10.47
N ASP A 115 11.19 -3.16 -11.47
CA ASP A 115 12.06 -2.01 -11.40
C ASP A 115 11.35 -0.82 -12.06
N CYS A 116 11.10 0.20 -11.26
CA CYS A 116 10.53 1.45 -11.74
C CYS A 116 11.65 2.47 -11.95
N GLU A 117 11.62 3.25 -13.04
CA GLU A 117 12.73 4.13 -13.47
C GLU A 117 13.17 5.15 -12.41
N GLU A 118 12.37 5.44 -11.43
CA GLU A 118 12.70 6.36 -10.34
C GLU A 118 13.50 5.68 -9.20
N ARG A 119 14.51 4.88 -9.56
CA ARG A 119 15.34 4.08 -8.62
C ARG A 119 15.90 4.84 -7.43
N GLN A 120 16.22 6.12 -7.60
CA GLN A 120 16.82 6.93 -6.53
C GLN A 120 15.88 7.10 -5.32
N TYR A 121 14.58 7.03 -5.57
CA TYR A 121 13.57 7.35 -4.57
C TYR A 121 12.75 6.15 -4.14
N PHE A 122 12.56 5.16 -5.00
CA PHE A 122 11.53 4.16 -4.76
C PHE A 122 12.04 2.71 -4.64
N GLY A 123 13.11 2.32 -5.33
CA GLY A 123 13.63 0.95 -5.32
C GLY A 123 12.75 -0.05 -6.08
N LEU A 124 12.75 -1.29 -5.63
CA LEU A 124 12.03 -2.39 -6.26
C LEU A 124 10.64 -2.56 -5.66
N ILE A 125 9.64 -2.80 -6.51
CA ILE A 125 8.30 -3.16 -6.10
C ILE A 125 8.07 -4.65 -6.24
N GLY A 126 7.67 -5.29 -5.16
CA GLY A 126 7.24 -6.68 -5.13
C GLY A 126 5.73 -6.80 -5.03
N ILE A 127 5.13 -7.61 -5.90
CA ILE A 127 3.71 -7.95 -5.84
C ILE A 127 3.57 -9.44 -5.53
N GLY A 128 2.82 -9.76 -4.50
CA GLY A 128 2.56 -11.13 -4.07
C GLY A 128 1.14 -11.38 -3.62
N ILE A 129 0.79 -12.65 -3.53
CA ILE A 129 -0.42 -13.10 -2.84
C ILE A 129 0.07 -13.92 -1.65
N ILE A 130 -0.31 -13.49 -0.47
CA ILE A 130 -0.01 -14.17 0.79
C ILE A 130 -1.30 -14.76 1.38
N SER A 131 -1.17 -15.66 2.31
CA SER A 131 -2.30 -16.18 3.07
C SER A 131 -2.22 -15.70 4.51
N ASP A 132 -3.37 -15.28 5.05
CA ASP A 132 -3.47 -15.03 6.49
C ASP A 132 -3.51 -16.35 7.29
N LYS A 133 -3.55 -16.24 8.61
CA LYS A 133 -3.63 -17.40 9.51
C LYS A 133 -4.89 -18.26 9.30
N SER A 134 -5.92 -17.69 8.68
CA SER A 134 -7.19 -18.35 8.38
C SER A 134 -7.22 -18.90 6.94
N GLY A 135 -6.16 -18.73 6.17
CA GLY A 135 -6.06 -19.17 4.78
C GLY A 135 -6.70 -18.22 3.76
N ASN A 136 -7.15 -17.04 4.17
CA ASN A 136 -7.67 -16.04 3.23
C ASN A 136 -6.54 -15.43 2.42
N LYS A 137 -6.82 -15.15 1.14
CA LYS A 137 -5.88 -14.49 0.26
C LYS A 137 -5.79 -13.00 0.59
N ILE A 138 -4.58 -12.53 0.79
CA ILE A 138 -4.24 -11.12 0.98
C ILE A 138 -3.30 -10.73 -0.14
N TYR A 139 -3.53 -9.56 -0.73
CA TYR A 139 -2.70 -9.03 -1.81
C TYR A 139 -1.66 -8.11 -1.20
N SER A 140 -0.38 -8.49 -1.34
CA SER A 140 0.73 -7.75 -0.75
C SER A 140 1.51 -6.99 -1.82
N ILE A 141 1.77 -5.72 -1.53
CA ILE A 141 2.67 -4.86 -2.30
C ILE A 141 3.77 -4.43 -1.34
N LEU A 142 5.00 -4.74 -1.68
CA LEU A 142 6.13 -4.31 -0.86
C LEU A 142 7.14 -3.50 -1.67
N ASN A 143 7.73 -2.53 -1.01
CA ASN A 143 8.86 -1.79 -1.53
C ASN A 143 10.14 -2.34 -0.91
N LYS A 144 11.19 -2.49 -1.72
CA LYS A 144 12.50 -2.92 -1.27
C LYS A 144 13.59 -2.13 -2.01
N LYS A 145 14.50 -1.45 -1.29
CA LYS A 145 15.55 -0.65 -1.94
C LYS A 145 16.51 -1.48 -2.79
N SER A 146 16.81 -2.70 -2.37
CA SER A 146 17.64 -3.63 -3.14
C SER A 146 17.44 -5.06 -2.69
N PHE A 147 17.79 -6.02 -3.55
CA PHE A 147 18.05 -7.36 -3.07
C PHE A 147 19.44 -7.32 -2.42
N ILE A 148 19.48 -7.37 -1.09
CA ILE A 148 20.72 -7.66 -0.38
C ILE A 148 20.97 -9.15 -0.62
N ASN A 149 22.08 -9.47 -1.26
CA ASN A 149 22.59 -10.81 -1.43
C ASN A 149 23.05 -11.37 -0.09
#